data_6b97726f79ca883846127b76931927de
#
_entry.id   6b97726f79ca883846127b76931927de
#
_cell.length_a   1.000
_cell.length_b   1.000
_cell.length_c   1.000
_cell.angle_alpha   90.00
_cell.angle_beta   90.00
_cell.angle_gamma   90.00
#
_symmetry.space_group_name_H-M   'P 1'
#
loop_
_entity.id
_entity.type
_entity.pdbx_description
1 polymer ?
#
loop_
_entity_poly.entity_id
_entity_poly.type
_entity_poly.pdbx_seq_one_letter_code
_entity_poly.pdbx_strand_id
1 'polypeptide(L)'
;MKGDLPRYVLDSFGLLAYFGGEPGESQVKTVLERAATGQIEAYLSVINLGEVSYIIEREQGASATRRALAAIDQLPIKLIEADRRMALAAAHVKAHHPISYADAFVVALAQQMQATILTDNPEFGKTEHLVAVEWLPQA
;
A
#
# COMPACT_ATOMS: atom_id res chain seq x y z
N MET A 1 17.24 15.14 -8.60
CA MET A 1 16.52 15.99 -7.65
C MET A 1 15.56 15.14 -6.84
N LYS A 2 15.34 15.51 -5.58
CA LYS A 2 14.46 14.73 -4.70
C LYS A 2 13.04 14.60 -5.25
N GLY A 3 12.54 15.65 -5.93
CA GLY A 3 11.20 15.61 -6.52
C GLY A 3 11.02 14.60 -7.64
N ASP A 4 12.12 14.07 -8.17
CA ASP A 4 12.10 13.13 -9.30
C ASP A 4 12.27 11.69 -8.87
N LEU A 5 12.35 11.40 -7.55
CA LEU A 5 12.47 10.04 -7.07
C LEU A 5 11.22 9.24 -7.43
N PRO A 6 11.38 7.99 -7.89
CA PRO A 6 10.23 7.10 -8.05
C PRO A 6 9.51 6.95 -6.72
N ARG A 7 8.17 6.89 -6.78
CA ARG A 7 7.31 6.76 -5.60
C ARG A 7 6.43 5.56 -5.74
N TYR A 8 6.28 4.83 -4.66
CA TYR A 8 5.43 3.65 -4.60
C TYR A 8 4.41 3.77 -3.48
N VAL A 9 3.21 3.29 -3.73
CA VAL A 9 2.19 3.10 -2.69
C VAL A 9 2.00 1.61 -2.51
N LEU A 10 2.15 1.14 -1.27
CA LEU A 10 1.82 -0.24 -0.93
C LEU A 10 0.36 -0.31 -0.53
N ASP A 11 -0.32 -1.38 -0.92
CA ASP A 11 -1.63 -1.69 -0.38
C ASP A 11 -1.47 -2.71 0.75
N SER A 12 -2.57 -3.10 1.39
CA SER A 12 -2.52 -4.08 2.46
C SER A 12 -2.00 -5.43 1.98
N PHE A 13 -2.34 -5.84 0.75
CA PHE A 13 -1.87 -7.12 0.20
C PHE A 13 -0.38 -7.14 -0.06
N GLY A 14 0.21 -6.00 -0.48
CA GLY A 14 1.66 -5.90 -0.64
C GLY A 14 2.40 -6.12 0.68
N LEU A 15 1.92 -5.50 1.76
CA LEU A 15 2.51 -5.73 3.08
C LEU A 15 2.29 -7.14 3.59
N LEU A 16 1.09 -7.70 3.37
CA LEU A 16 0.80 -9.07 3.79
C LEU A 16 1.66 -10.08 3.04
N ALA A 17 1.93 -9.85 1.75
CA ALA A 17 2.84 -10.69 0.98
C ALA A 17 4.26 -10.65 1.55
N TYR A 18 4.72 -9.47 1.96
CA TYR A 18 6.04 -9.30 2.56
C TYR A 18 6.15 -10.06 3.89
N PHE A 19 5.17 -9.89 4.79
CA PHE A 19 5.21 -10.56 6.09
C PHE A 19 4.90 -12.05 6.01
N GLY A 20 4.09 -12.47 5.05
CA GLY A 20 3.67 -13.86 4.90
C GLY A 20 4.62 -14.73 4.07
N GLY A 21 5.71 -14.18 3.56
CA GLY A 21 6.63 -14.94 2.70
C GLY A 21 5.99 -15.41 1.41
N GLU A 22 5.03 -14.63 0.88
CA GLU A 22 4.33 -14.97 -0.36
C GLU A 22 5.17 -14.64 -1.59
N PRO A 23 4.75 -15.06 -2.79
CA PRO A 23 5.57 -14.89 -4.01
C PRO A 23 6.05 -13.47 -4.29
N GLY A 24 5.31 -12.45 -3.85
CA GLY A 24 5.70 -11.05 -4.03
C GLY A 24 6.70 -10.51 -3.02
N GLU A 25 7.11 -11.31 -2.04
CA GLU A 25 7.97 -10.84 -0.94
C GLU A 25 9.26 -10.19 -1.44
N SER A 26 9.95 -10.80 -2.40
CA SER A 26 11.24 -10.31 -2.84
C SER A 26 11.14 -8.95 -3.53
N GLN A 27 10.08 -8.71 -4.32
CA GLN A 27 9.89 -7.41 -4.96
C GLN A 27 9.58 -6.33 -3.93
N VAL A 28 8.73 -6.62 -2.95
CA VAL A 28 8.43 -5.67 -1.87
C VAL A 28 9.70 -5.36 -1.08
N LYS A 29 10.47 -6.40 -0.75
CA LYS A 29 11.74 -6.23 -0.04
C LYS A 29 12.69 -5.32 -0.80
N THR A 30 12.82 -5.50 -2.12
CA THR A 30 13.68 -4.68 -2.96
C THR A 30 13.23 -3.21 -2.92
N VAL A 31 11.93 -2.95 -3.03
CA VAL A 31 11.40 -1.59 -2.93
C VAL A 31 11.72 -0.99 -1.56
N LEU A 32 11.53 -1.74 -0.49
CA LEU A 32 11.81 -1.25 0.87
C LEU A 32 13.31 -0.96 1.06
N GLU A 33 14.19 -1.82 0.54
CA GLU A 33 15.64 -1.60 0.61
C GLU A 33 16.03 -0.32 -0.14
N ARG A 34 15.45 -0.09 -1.30
CA ARG A 34 15.71 1.13 -2.07
C ARG A 34 15.15 2.37 -1.38
N ALA A 35 14.01 2.24 -0.71
CA ALA A 35 13.46 3.33 0.11
C ALA A 35 14.40 3.66 1.27
N ALA A 36 14.96 2.64 1.91
CA ALA A 36 15.88 2.83 3.04
C ALA A 36 17.15 3.60 2.64
N THR A 37 17.61 3.45 1.40
CA THR A 37 18.80 4.14 0.90
C THR A 37 18.49 5.46 0.18
N GLY A 38 17.22 5.89 0.18
CA GLY A 38 16.81 7.14 -0.43
C GLY A 38 16.70 7.13 -1.95
N GLN A 39 16.70 5.97 -2.58
CA GLN A 39 16.57 5.85 -4.04
C GLN A 39 15.13 5.99 -4.51
N ILE A 40 14.17 5.67 -3.65
CA ILE A 40 12.73 5.81 -3.91
C ILE A 40 12.03 6.27 -2.64
N GLU A 41 10.73 6.57 -2.77
CA GLU A 41 9.87 6.80 -1.61
C GLU A 41 8.74 5.78 -1.62
N ALA A 42 8.42 5.23 -0.44
CA ALA A 42 7.33 4.27 -0.26
C ALA A 42 6.30 4.84 0.72
N TYR A 43 5.04 4.69 0.37
CA TYR A 43 3.91 5.25 1.14
C TYR A 43 2.88 4.17 1.46
N LEU A 44 2.20 4.36 2.57
CA LEU A 44 1.07 3.52 2.99
C LEU A 44 -0.02 4.42 3.57
N SER A 45 -1.26 4.22 3.12
CA SER A 45 -2.41 4.89 3.73
C SER A 45 -2.69 4.28 5.11
N VAL A 46 -3.03 5.13 6.08
CA VAL A 46 -3.45 4.67 7.41
C VAL A 46 -4.67 3.74 7.34
N ILE A 47 -5.51 3.90 6.32
CA ILE A 47 -6.67 3.02 6.10
C ILE A 47 -6.19 1.58 5.82
N ASN A 48 -5.14 1.44 5.02
CA ASN A 48 -4.58 0.12 4.70
C ASN A 48 -3.78 -0.44 5.87
N LEU A 49 -3.19 0.40 6.70
CA LEU A 49 -2.59 -0.05 7.96
C LEU A 49 -3.65 -0.72 8.85
N GLY A 50 -4.82 -0.08 8.99
CA GLY A 50 -5.93 -0.67 9.72
C GLY A 50 -6.39 -2.00 9.13
N GLU A 51 -6.42 -2.09 7.81
CA GLU A 51 -6.80 -3.32 7.12
C GLU A 51 -5.80 -4.45 7.40
N VAL A 52 -4.50 -4.19 7.31
CA VAL A 52 -3.46 -5.15 7.67
C VAL A 52 -3.66 -5.61 9.12
N SER A 53 -3.91 -4.66 10.02
CA SER A 53 -4.08 -4.95 11.43
C SER A 53 -5.22 -5.92 11.69
N TYR A 54 -6.42 -5.64 11.15
CA TYR A 54 -7.56 -6.51 11.44
C TYR A 54 -7.44 -7.88 10.74
N ILE A 55 -6.82 -7.94 9.58
CA ILE A 55 -6.61 -9.21 8.90
C ILE A 55 -5.69 -10.11 9.73
N ILE A 56 -4.57 -9.57 10.20
CA ILE A 56 -3.62 -10.35 11.02
C ILE A 56 -4.28 -10.76 12.33
N GLU A 57 -5.01 -9.86 12.97
CA GLU A 57 -5.65 -10.18 14.25
C GLU A 57 -6.69 -11.28 14.10
N ARG A 58 -7.48 -11.23 13.03
CA ARG A 58 -8.50 -12.23 12.76
C ARG A 58 -7.89 -13.60 12.48
N GLU A 59 -6.74 -13.63 11.78
CA GLU A 59 -6.12 -14.89 11.36
C GLU A 59 -5.12 -15.44 12.36
N GLN A 60 -4.42 -14.57 13.10
CA GLN A 60 -3.27 -14.97 13.93
C GLN A 60 -3.31 -14.44 15.37
N GLY A 61 -4.28 -13.58 15.69
CA GLY A 61 -4.49 -13.09 17.05
C GLY A 61 -3.75 -11.78 17.38
N ALA A 62 -4.05 -11.25 18.55
CA ALA A 62 -3.60 -9.92 18.97
C ALA A 62 -2.09 -9.82 19.14
N SER A 63 -1.43 -10.88 19.62
CA SER A 63 0.02 -10.87 19.81
C SER A 63 0.77 -10.74 18.49
N ALA A 64 0.34 -11.51 17.47
CA ALA A 64 0.91 -11.41 16.12
C ALA A 64 0.69 -10.02 15.53
N THR A 65 -0.49 -9.42 15.77
CA THR A 65 -0.80 -8.08 15.31
C THR A 65 0.14 -7.05 15.90
N ARG A 66 0.38 -7.11 17.22
CA ARG A 66 1.29 -6.17 17.86
C ARG A 66 2.71 -6.28 17.29
N ARG A 67 3.18 -7.51 17.03
CA ARG A 67 4.51 -7.72 16.43
C ARG A 67 4.57 -7.15 15.01
N ALA A 68 3.52 -7.36 14.22
CA ALA A 68 3.46 -6.85 12.85
C ALA A 68 3.46 -5.31 12.83
N LEU A 69 2.66 -4.68 13.69
CA LEU A 69 2.60 -3.22 13.75
C LEU A 69 3.95 -2.64 14.18
N ALA A 70 4.61 -3.25 15.15
CA ALA A 70 5.94 -2.82 15.58
C ALA A 70 6.96 -2.95 14.44
N ALA A 71 6.88 -4.03 13.65
CA ALA A 71 7.76 -4.23 12.50
C ALA A 71 7.49 -3.17 11.42
N ILE A 72 6.23 -2.86 11.14
CA ILE A 72 5.86 -1.83 10.16
C ILE A 72 6.43 -0.48 10.56
N ASP A 73 6.39 -0.13 11.84
CA ASP A 73 6.93 1.13 12.34
C ASP A 73 8.44 1.27 12.08
N GLN A 74 9.15 0.18 11.88
CA GLN A 74 10.58 0.18 11.57
C GLN A 74 10.89 0.19 10.08
N LEU A 75 9.89 0.03 9.22
CA LEU A 75 10.08 0.02 7.78
C LEU A 75 10.21 1.44 7.23
N PRO A 76 10.96 1.62 6.14
CA PRO A 76 11.12 2.93 5.51
C PRO A 76 9.89 3.30 4.67
N ILE A 77 8.74 3.33 5.30
CA ILE A 77 7.45 3.64 4.70
C ILE A 77 6.91 4.90 5.36
N LYS A 78 6.44 5.84 4.54
CA LYS A 78 5.77 7.04 5.03
C LYS A 78 4.28 6.74 5.18
N LEU A 79 3.80 6.77 6.42
CA LEU A 79 2.38 6.56 6.71
C LEU A 79 1.63 7.86 6.47
N ILE A 80 0.58 7.80 5.65
CA ILE A 80 -0.19 8.98 5.26
C ILE A 80 -1.57 8.92 5.90
N GLU A 81 -1.91 9.97 6.65
CA GLU A 81 -3.20 10.07 7.31
C GLU A 81 -4.36 10.24 6.33
N ALA A 82 -5.52 9.72 6.70
CA ALA A 82 -6.74 9.84 5.91
C ALA A 82 -7.52 11.05 6.39
N ASP A 83 -7.09 12.23 5.95
CA ASP A 83 -7.79 13.46 6.29
C ASP A 83 -9.03 13.65 5.41
N ARG A 84 -9.74 14.77 5.63
CA ARG A 84 -10.97 15.07 4.88
C ARG A 84 -10.72 15.09 3.37
N ARG A 85 -9.65 15.73 2.94
CA ARG A 85 -9.30 15.83 1.52
C ARG A 85 -9.07 14.45 0.90
N MET A 86 -8.32 13.60 1.60
CA MET A 86 -8.04 12.25 1.13
C MET A 86 -9.31 11.40 1.08
N ALA A 87 -10.17 11.52 2.11
CA ALA A 87 -11.43 10.78 2.14
C ALA A 87 -12.33 11.14 0.95
N LEU A 88 -12.41 12.42 0.62
CA LEU A 88 -13.23 12.87 -0.50
C LEU A 88 -12.63 12.44 -1.85
N ALA A 89 -11.30 12.45 -1.97
CA ALA A 89 -10.64 11.95 -3.18
C ALA A 89 -10.91 10.46 -3.36
N ALA A 90 -10.79 9.66 -2.30
CA ALA A 90 -11.09 8.23 -2.35
C ALA A 90 -12.56 7.98 -2.67
N ALA A 91 -13.46 8.78 -2.11
CA ALA A 91 -14.89 8.67 -2.37
C ALA A 91 -15.20 8.92 -3.85
N HIS A 92 -14.53 9.89 -4.47
CA HIS A 92 -14.70 10.17 -5.89
C HIS A 92 -14.27 8.98 -6.75
N VAL A 93 -13.12 8.38 -6.43
CA VAL A 93 -12.65 7.18 -7.14
C VAL A 93 -13.68 6.06 -7.01
N LYS A 94 -14.15 5.78 -5.79
CA LYS A 94 -15.12 4.70 -5.56
C LYS A 94 -16.46 4.97 -6.25
N ALA A 95 -16.89 6.20 -6.32
CA ALA A 95 -18.17 6.55 -6.96
C ALA A 95 -18.20 6.14 -8.45
N HIS A 96 -17.04 6.07 -9.09
CA HIS A 96 -16.91 5.82 -10.52
C HIS A 96 -16.28 4.47 -10.87
N HIS A 97 -15.85 3.68 -9.86
CA HIS A 97 -15.15 2.42 -10.09
C HIS A 97 -15.60 1.37 -9.07
N PRO A 98 -15.80 0.10 -9.52
CA PRO A 98 -16.32 -0.97 -8.63
C PRO A 98 -15.18 -1.61 -7.82
N ILE A 99 -14.55 -0.85 -6.95
CA ILE A 99 -13.49 -1.29 -6.04
C ILE A 99 -13.91 -1.01 -4.61
N SER A 100 -13.23 -1.64 -3.63
CA SER A 100 -13.52 -1.37 -2.22
C SER A 100 -13.09 0.05 -1.84
N TYR A 101 -13.66 0.57 -0.75
CA TYR A 101 -13.28 1.89 -0.28
C TYR A 101 -11.81 1.93 0.15
N ALA A 102 -11.32 0.88 0.79
CA ALA A 102 -9.91 0.79 1.16
C ALA A 102 -9.00 0.85 -0.08
N ASP A 103 -9.36 0.14 -1.16
CA ASP A 103 -8.61 0.20 -2.41
C ASP A 103 -8.69 1.59 -3.05
N ALA A 104 -9.83 2.26 -2.90
CA ALA A 104 -9.99 3.64 -3.41
C ALA A 104 -9.02 4.61 -2.72
N PHE A 105 -8.72 4.39 -1.43
CA PHE A 105 -7.69 5.18 -0.74
C PHE A 105 -6.30 4.95 -1.32
N VAL A 106 -5.98 3.73 -1.73
CA VAL A 106 -4.70 3.45 -2.39
C VAL A 106 -4.59 4.21 -3.70
N VAL A 107 -5.65 4.17 -4.53
CA VAL A 107 -5.68 4.89 -5.80
C VAL A 107 -5.57 6.39 -5.59
N ALA A 108 -6.34 6.95 -4.65
CA ALA A 108 -6.31 8.39 -4.38
C ALA A 108 -4.93 8.84 -3.90
N LEU A 109 -4.30 8.05 -3.03
CA LEU A 109 -2.95 8.35 -2.54
C LEU A 109 -1.94 8.30 -3.69
N ALA A 110 -2.02 7.27 -4.54
CA ALA A 110 -1.13 7.14 -5.68
C ALA A 110 -1.28 8.32 -6.65
N GLN A 111 -2.51 8.77 -6.88
CA GLN A 111 -2.75 9.96 -7.72
C GLN A 111 -2.13 11.21 -7.09
N GLN A 112 -2.34 11.41 -5.80
CA GLN A 112 -1.83 12.59 -5.09
C GLN A 112 -0.31 12.63 -5.10
N MET A 113 0.35 11.49 -4.92
CA MET A 113 1.81 11.40 -4.85
C MET A 113 2.47 11.16 -6.21
N GLN A 114 1.69 10.99 -7.27
CA GLN A 114 2.20 10.57 -8.57
C GLN A 114 3.04 9.30 -8.42
N ALA A 115 2.48 8.32 -7.74
CA ALA A 115 3.16 7.09 -7.35
C ALA A 115 2.62 5.89 -8.11
N THR A 116 3.42 4.82 -8.14
CA THR A 116 3.04 3.52 -8.70
C THR A 116 2.53 2.64 -7.56
N ILE A 117 1.39 1.99 -7.76
CA ILE A 117 0.85 1.03 -6.79
C ILE A 117 1.61 -0.29 -6.94
N LEU A 118 2.09 -0.85 -5.83
CA LEU A 118 2.77 -2.15 -5.79
C LEU A 118 1.82 -3.15 -5.11
N THR A 119 1.27 -4.09 -5.87
CA THR A 119 0.20 -4.96 -5.39
C THR A 119 0.10 -6.26 -6.17
N ASP A 120 -0.51 -7.30 -5.56
CA ASP A 120 -0.95 -8.50 -6.28
C ASP A 120 -2.48 -8.58 -6.37
N ASN A 121 -3.20 -7.56 -5.91
CA ASN A 121 -4.66 -7.56 -5.90
C ASN A 121 -5.21 -7.20 -7.29
N PRO A 122 -5.87 -8.16 -7.99
CA PRO A 122 -6.36 -7.93 -9.34
C PRO A 122 -7.41 -6.82 -9.46
N GLU A 123 -8.03 -6.41 -8.34
CA GLU A 123 -9.01 -5.31 -8.36
C GLU A 123 -8.41 -4.00 -8.90
N PHE A 124 -7.10 -3.79 -8.73
CA PHE A 124 -6.45 -2.58 -9.25
C PHE A 124 -6.35 -2.55 -10.79
N GLY A 125 -6.62 -3.68 -11.45
CA GLY A 125 -6.78 -3.67 -12.91
C GLY A 125 -7.90 -2.75 -13.38
N LYS A 126 -8.92 -2.55 -12.54
CA LYS A 126 -10.06 -1.68 -12.87
C LYS A 126 -9.71 -0.19 -12.86
N THR A 127 -8.55 0.17 -12.33
CA THR A 127 -8.11 1.56 -12.20
C THR A 127 -6.74 1.83 -12.83
N GLU A 128 -6.23 0.91 -13.66
CA GLU A 128 -4.94 1.09 -14.33
C GLU A 128 -4.88 2.29 -15.26
N HIS A 129 -6.03 2.75 -15.75
CA HIS A 129 -6.11 3.96 -16.56
C HIS A 129 -5.96 5.25 -15.73
N LEU A 130 -6.03 5.16 -14.41
CA LEU A 130 -5.89 6.30 -13.49
C LEU A 130 -4.49 6.42 -12.92
N VAL A 131 -3.85 5.29 -12.62
CA VAL A 131 -2.55 5.24 -11.95
C VAL A 131 -1.74 4.06 -12.47
N ALA A 132 -0.43 4.17 -12.43
CA ALA A 132 0.46 3.06 -12.78
C ALA A 132 0.40 1.98 -11.70
N VAL A 133 0.48 0.72 -12.12
CA VAL A 133 0.52 -0.44 -11.22
C VAL A 133 1.71 -1.30 -11.60
N GLU A 134 2.50 -1.66 -10.60
CA GLU A 134 3.54 -2.68 -10.74
C GLU A 134 3.02 -3.93 -10.05
N TRP A 135 2.79 -4.97 -10.85
CA TRP A 135 2.15 -6.19 -10.37
C TRP A 135 3.14 -7.11 -9.68
N LEU A 136 2.77 -7.53 -8.46
CA LEU A 136 3.46 -8.62 -7.78
C LEU A 136 2.92 -9.96 -8.29
N PRO A 137 3.72 -11.05 -8.22
CA PRO A 137 3.21 -12.38 -8.57
C PRO A 137 2.02 -12.74 -7.70
N GLN A 138 1.04 -13.42 -8.30
CA GLN A 138 -0.12 -13.89 -7.55
C GLN A 138 0.28 -14.98 -6.56
N ALA A 139 -0.34 -14.94 -5.40
CA ALA A 139 -0.13 -15.94 -4.36
C ALA A 139 -0.77 -17.29 -4.73
#